data_2e652590d07c2de0864821675796a915
#
_entry.id   2e652590d07c2de0864821675796a915
#
_cell.length_a   1.000
_cell.length_b   1.000
_cell.length_c   1.000
_cell.angle_alpha   90.00
_cell.angle_beta   90.00
_cell.angle_gamma   90.00
#
_symmetry.space_group_name_H-M   'P 1'
#
loop_
_entity.id
_entity.type
_entity.pdbx_description
1 polymer ?
#
loop_
_entity_poly.entity_id
_entity_poly.type
_entity_poly.pdbx_seq_one_letter_code
_entity_poly.pdbx_strand_id
1 'polypeptide(L)'
;TRQDITRKLALEIDELFRQKYPEIKTSNFTEGQADSDNTWAQLSNNGTHIIDYYINMLSVGDRERGMVEICEEMRKDLAKYPEIKTFKVIEGGQEEGMGGQNAVDIEIYGFDFGRTDAVAAELAERMRRVKGCSQVNISREDYIPEYQVDFDREKLAINGLNITTAAPALRNR
;
A
#
# COMPACT_ATOMS: atom_id res chain seq x y z
N THR A 1 11.07 2.26 -5.94
CA THR A 1 11.73 1.04 -5.44
C THR A 1 11.85 0.05 -6.59
N ARG A 2 12.93 -0.71 -6.63
CA ARG A 2 13.12 -1.75 -7.65
C ARG A 2 12.22 -2.93 -7.30
N GLN A 3 11.53 -3.47 -8.29
CA GLN A 3 10.58 -4.57 -8.11
C GLN A 3 11.23 -5.83 -7.51
N ASP A 4 12.49 -6.13 -7.89
CA ASP A 4 13.21 -7.28 -7.34
C ASP A 4 13.46 -7.19 -5.83
N ILE A 5 13.65 -5.97 -5.30
CA ILE A 5 13.80 -5.73 -3.86
C ILE A 5 12.44 -5.92 -3.16
N THR A 6 11.37 -5.36 -3.73
CA THR A 6 10.02 -5.51 -3.21
C THR A 6 9.59 -6.98 -3.16
N ARG A 7 9.89 -7.74 -4.23
CA ARG A 7 9.61 -9.17 -4.29
C ARG A 7 10.38 -9.97 -3.24
N LYS A 8 11.66 -9.65 -3.03
CA LYS A 8 12.45 -10.31 -1.99
C LYS A 8 11.84 -10.10 -0.61
N LEU A 9 11.44 -8.86 -0.31
CA LEU A 9 10.78 -8.51 0.95
C LEU A 9 9.43 -9.25 1.10
N ALA A 10 8.64 -9.32 0.01
CA ALA A 10 7.37 -10.04 0.03
C ALA A 10 7.55 -11.52 0.37
N LEU A 11 8.53 -12.19 -0.25
CA LEU A 11 8.82 -13.59 0.03
C LEU A 11 9.30 -13.81 1.46
N GLU A 12 10.11 -12.91 2.00
CA GLU A 12 10.60 -12.97 3.39
C GLU A 12 9.45 -12.83 4.40
N ILE A 13 8.51 -11.91 4.14
CA ILE A 13 7.31 -11.74 4.95
C ILE A 13 6.39 -12.96 4.85
N ASP A 14 6.19 -13.52 3.66
CA ASP A 14 5.36 -14.72 3.47
C ASP A 14 5.94 -15.92 4.24
N GLU A 15 7.25 -16.08 4.21
CA GLU A 15 7.93 -17.13 4.98
C GLU A 15 7.77 -16.93 6.49
N LEU A 16 7.96 -15.70 6.99
CA LEU A 16 7.70 -15.36 8.38
C LEU A 16 6.27 -15.68 8.79
N PHE A 17 5.30 -15.30 7.97
CA PHE A 17 3.89 -15.51 8.27
C PHE A 17 3.54 -17.00 8.32
N ARG A 18 4.02 -17.80 7.39
CA ARG A 18 3.81 -19.25 7.36
C ARG A 18 4.44 -19.97 8.56
N GLN A 19 5.59 -19.51 9.01
CA GLN A 19 6.28 -20.10 10.15
C GLN A 19 5.64 -19.72 11.49
N LYS A 20 5.19 -18.47 11.61
CA LYS A 20 4.73 -17.91 12.90
C LYS A 20 3.22 -18.07 13.13
N TYR A 21 2.43 -18.11 12.05
CA TYR A 21 0.97 -18.12 12.13
C TYR A 21 0.39 -19.41 11.55
N PRO A 22 0.33 -20.50 12.36
CA PRO A 22 -0.21 -21.79 11.91
C PRO A 22 -1.69 -21.74 11.56
N GLU A 23 -2.38 -20.67 11.96
CA GLU A 23 -3.78 -20.43 11.62
C GLU A 23 -3.99 -19.95 10.18
N ILE A 24 -2.93 -19.65 9.44
CA ILE A 24 -3.03 -19.30 8.02
C ILE A 24 -3.32 -20.56 7.21
N LYS A 25 -4.48 -20.57 6.56
CA LYS A 25 -4.87 -21.64 5.64
C LYS A 25 -4.23 -21.45 4.27
N THR A 26 -4.32 -20.22 3.72
CA THR A 26 -3.68 -19.84 2.46
C THR A 26 -3.24 -18.39 2.52
N SER A 27 -2.09 -18.11 1.94
CA SER A 27 -1.60 -16.76 1.70
C SER A 27 -1.30 -16.58 0.23
N ASN A 28 -1.72 -15.45 -0.32
CA ASN A 28 -1.38 -14.99 -1.65
C ASN A 28 -0.93 -13.55 -1.55
N PHE A 29 0.03 -13.15 -2.36
CA PHE A 29 0.38 -11.74 -2.48
C PHE A 29 0.49 -11.33 -3.93
N THR A 30 0.22 -10.06 -4.18
CA THR A 30 0.45 -9.39 -5.45
C THR A 30 1.44 -8.27 -5.25
N GLU A 31 2.31 -8.08 -6.20
CA GLU A 31 3.33 -7.03 -6.21
C GLU A 31 3.49 -6.44 -7.61
N GLY A 32 3.95 -5.21 -7.69
CA GLY A 32 4.29 -4.60 -8.96
C GLY A 32 3.19 -3.73 -9.52
N GLN A 33 3.38 -3.34 -10.76
CA GLN A 33 2.45 -2.49 -11.50
C GLN A 33 1.58 -3.36 -12.41
N ALA A 34 0.29 -3.11 -12.39
CA ALA A 34 -0.65 -3.78 -13.28
C ALA A 34 -0.41 -3.39 -14.74
N ASP A 35 -0.65 -4.34 -15.65
CA ASP A 35 -0.62 -4.08 -17.08
C ASP A 35 -1.63 -2.99 -17.46
N SER A 36 -1.24 -2.13 -18.42
CA SER A 36 -2.06 -1.02 -18.90
C SER A 36 -3.42 -1.44 -19.46
N ASP A 37 -3.55 -2.70 -19.85
CA ASP A 37 -4.77 -3.27 -20.47
C ASP A 37 -5.77 -3.76 -19.42
N ASN A 38 -5.38 -3.84 -18.15
CA ASN A 38 -6.25 -4.26 -17.06
C ASN A 38 -6.85 -3.04 -16.33
N THR A 39 -8.01 -2.59 -16.79
CA THR A 39 -8.71 -1.43 -16.23
C THR A 39 -9.03 -1.57 -14.75
N TRP A 40 -9.36 -2.77 -14.28
CA TRP A 40 -9.65 -3.04 -12.87
C TRP A 40 -8.41 -2.93 -11.99
N ALA A 41 -7.29 -3.43 -12.48
CA ALA A 41 -6.03 -3.34 -11.77
C ALA A 41 -5.48 -1.91 -11.73
N GLN A 42 -5.83 -1.06 -12.70
CA GLN A 42 -5.47 0.37 -12.66
C GLN A 42 -6.27 1.17 -11.62
N LEU A 43 -7.43 0.68 -11.22
CA LEU A 43 -8.25 1.28 -10.16
C LEU A 43 -7.77 0.89 -8.76
N SER A 44 -6.98 -0.18 -8.65
CA SER A 44 -6.37 -0.58 -7.39
C SER A 44 -5.05 0.16 -7.16
N ASN A 45 -4.68 0.27 -5.90
CA ASN A 45 -3.42 0.87 -5.50
C ASN A 45 -2.29 -0.08 -5.92
N ASN A 46 -1.60 0.20 -7.02
CA ASN A 46 -0.54 -0.65 -7.56
C ASN A 46 0.73 0.14 -7.85
N GLY A 47 1.86 -0.54 -7.78
CA GLY A 47 3.17 0.07 -8.03
C GLY A 47 4.31 -0.88 -7.65
N THR A 48 5.48 -0.65 -8.19
CA THR A 48 6.67 -1.48 -7.93
C THR A 48 7.13 -1.49 -6.46
N HIS A 49 6.52 -0.67 -5.63
CA HIS A 49 6.80 -0.52 -4.19
C HIS A 49 5.64 -0.98 -3.30
N ILE A 50 4.58 -1.52 -3.89
CA ILE A 50 3.36 -1.96 -3.18
C ILE A 50 3.31 -3.48 -3.17
N ILE A 51 2.92 -4.03 -2.02
CA ILE A 51 2.67 -5.45 -1.82
C ILE A 51 1.29 -5.58 -1.16
N ASP A 52 0.37 -6.28 -1.80
CA ASP A 52 -0.93 -6.61 -1.25
C ASP A 52 -0.99 -8.09 -0.88
N TYR A 53 -1.27 -8.37 0.39
CA TYR A 53 -1.45 -9.73 0.90
C TYR A 53 -2.92 -10.05 1.09
N TYR A 54 -3.33 -11.21 0.59
CA TYR A 54 -4.63 -11.81 0.84
C TYR A 54 -4.43 -13.11 1.65
N ILE A 55 -4.80 -13.06 2.92
CA ILE A 55 -4.57 -14.14 3.87
C ILE A 55 -5.92 -14.72 4.29
N ASN A 56 -6.14 -16.00 3.97
CA ASN A 56 -7.28 -16.73 4.47
C ASN A 56 -6.87 -17.53 5.71
N MET A 57 -7.61 -17.30 6.79
CA MET A 57 -7.37 -17.96 8.06
C MET A 57 -8.23 -19.24 8.19
N LEU A 58 -7.84 -20.14 9.07
CA LEU A 58 -8.67 -21.24 9.50
C LEU A 58 -9.99 -20.74 10.12
N SER A 59 -11.00 -21.60 10.12
CA SER A 59 -12.28 -21.29 10.73
C SER A 59 -12.14 -21.00 12.23
N VAL A 60 -13.08 -20.25 12.80
CA VAL A 60 -13.03 -19.86 14.21
C VAL A 60 -12.92 -21.05 15.16
N GLY A 61 -13.54 -22.21 14.79
CA GLY A 61 -13.47 -23.44 15.59
C GLY A 61 -12.15 -24.21 15.48
N ASP A 62 -11.33 -23.90 14.48
CA ASP A 62 -10.08 -24.62 14.17
C ASP A 62 -8.82 -23.81 14.58
N ARG A 63 -9.00 -22.70 15.26
CA ARG A 63 -7.91 -21.82 15.72
C ARG A 63 -8.05 -21.46 17.19
N GLU A 64 -6.94 -21.38 17.88
CA GLU A 64 -6.91 -21.02 19.31
C GLU A 64 -6.94 -19.51 19.51
N ARG A 65 -6.27 -18.75 18.63
CA ARG A 65 -6.17 -17.28 18.73
C ARG A 65 -7.30 -16.57 17.98
N GLY A 66 -7.78 -15.47 18.55
CA GLY A 66 -8.75 -14.59 17.93
C GLY A 66 -8.16 -13.81 16.76
N MET A 67 -8.99 -13.39 15.78
CA MET A 67 -8.55 -12.60 14.63
C MET A 67 -7.86 -11.30 15.06
N VAL A 68 -8.44 -10.60 16.02
CA VAL A 68 -7.87 -9.35 16.56
C VAL A 68 -6.46 -9.55 17.10
N GLU A 69 -6.25 -10.62 17.87
CA GLU A 69 -4.96 -10.95 18.45
C GLU A 69 -3.91 -11.25 17.37
N ILE A 70 -4.28 -12.05 16.37
CA ILE A 70 -3.40 -12.39 15.25
C ILE A 70 -3.04 -11.12 14.46
N CYS A 71 -4.01 -10.28 14.14
CA CYS A 71 -3.76 -9.02 13.41
C CYS A 71 -2.86 -8.07 14.21
N GLU A 72 -3.04 -7.98 15.52
CA GLU A 72 -2.16 -7.17 16.38
C GLU A 72 -0.71 -7.70 16.40
N GLU A 73 -0.53 -9.01 16.41
CA GLU A 73 0.81 -9.60 16.30
C GLU A 73 1.43 -9.37 14.92
N MET A 74 0.66 -9.53 13.85
CA MET A 74 1.13 -9.23 12.49
C MET A 74 1.56 -7.77 12.35
N ARG A 75 0.80 -6.82 12.94
CA ARG A 75 1.20 -5.40 12.97
C ARG A 75 2.55 -5.19 13.67
N LYS A 76 2.76 -5.86 14.80
CA LYS A 76 4.04 -5.80 15.55
C LYS A 76 5.20 -6.39 14.76
N ASP A 77 4.96 -7.45 14.00
CA ASP A 77 6.00 -8.07 13.18
C ASP A 77 6.33 -7.20 11.96
N LEU A 78 5.34 -6.68 11.25
CA LEU A 78 5.56 -5.77 10.12
C LEU A 78 6.28 -4.48 10.54
N ALA A 79 6.00 -3.96 11.73
CA ALA A 79 6.68 -2.79 12.26
C ALA A 79 8.18 -2.97 12.52
N LYS A 80 8.69 -4.22 12.49
CA LYS A 80 10.13 -4.52 12.66
C LYS A 80 10.93 -4.35 11.36
N TYR A 81 10.25 -4.26 10.22
CA TYR A 81 10.89 -4.10 8.92
C TYR A 81 11.10 -2.62 8.59
N PRO A 82 12.32 -2.11 8.64
CA PRO A 82 12.60 -0.69 8.37
C PRO A 82 12.35 -0.30 6.90
N GLU A 83 12.29 -1.28 6.01
CA GLU A 83 12.00 -1.10 4.59
C GLU A 83 10.53 -0.76 4.33
N ILE A 84 9.64 -1.11 5.28
CA ILE A 84 8.21 -0.85 5.17
C ILE A 84 7.92 0.56 5.71
N LYS A 85 7.57 1.47 4.82
CA LYS A 85 7.22 2.84 5.20
C LYS A 85 5.84 2.92 5.86
N THR A 86 4.88 2.24 5.25
CA THR A 86 3.49 2.19 5.71
C THR A 86 2.91 0.82 5.44
N PHE A 87 2.04 0.36 6.30
CA PHE A 87 1.29 -0.87 6.10
C PHE A 87 -0.10 -0.77 6.73
N LYS A 88 -1.02 -1.58 6.24
CA LYS A 88 -2.36 -1.77 6.81
C LYS A 88 -2.61 -3.25 7.03
N VAL A 89 -3.20 -3.60 8.17
CA VAL A 89 -3.71 -4.94 8.43
C VAL A 89 -5.21 -4.83 8.68
N ILE A 90 -5.99 -5.33 7.72
CA ILE A 90 -7.46 -5.22 7.70
C ILE A 90 -8.05 -6.58 8.08
N GLU A 91 -8.95 -6.60 9.04
CA GLU A 91 -9.65 -7.79 9.50
C GLU A 91 -10.91 -8.05 8.66
N GLY A 92 -11.17 -9.33 8.36
CA GLY A 92 -12.48 -9.75 7.84
C GLY A 92 -12.69 -9.61 6.33
N GLY A 93 -11.64 -9.42 5.54
CA GLY A 93 -11.76 -9.43 4.07
C GLY A 93 -12.64 -8.32 3.49
N GLN A 94 -12.81 -7.24 4.21
CA GLN A 94 -13.53 -6.06 3.71
C GLN A 94 -12.62 -5.31 2.73
N GLU A 95 -13.07 -5.28 1.49
CA GLU A 95 -12.44 -4.49 0.44
C GLU A 95 -12.39 -3.02 0.83
N GLU A 96 -11.30 -2.34 0.49
CA GLU A 96 -11.23 -0.88 0.52
C GLU A 96 -12.41 -0.31 -0.28
N GLY A 97 -13.34 0.32 0.39
CA GLY A 97 -14.51 0.95 -0.25
C GLY A 97 -15.85 0.65 0.39
N MET A 98 -15.99 -0.42 1.15
CA MET A 98 -17.13 -0.64 2.04
C MET A 98 -16.64 -0.43 3.47
N GLY A 99 -16.72 0.81 3.95
CA GLY A 99 -16.22 1.25 5.24
C GLY A 99 -16.36 0.18 6.33
N GLY A 100 -15.23 -0.36 6.77
CA GLY A 100 -15.23 -1.31 7.88
C GLY A 100 -15.99 -0.70 9.05
N GLN A 101 -16.86 -1.45 9.68
CA GLN A 101 -17.79 -0.95 10.71
C GLN A 101 -17.12 -0.27 11.91
N ASN A 102 -15.79 -0.26 11.96
CA ASN A 102 -14.98 0.35 13.02
C ASN A 102 -13.96 1.38 12.53
N ALA A 103 -14.01 1.76 11.26
CA ALA A 103 -13.11 2.80 10.74
C ALA A 103 -13.65 4.19 11.12
N VAL A 104 -12.77 5.01 11.68
CA VAL A 104 -13.03 6.43 11.91
C VAL A 104 -12.29 7.21 10.86
N ASP A 105 -13.01 7.81 9.93
CA ASP A 105 -12.47 8.69 8.91
C ASP A 105 -12.58 10.14 9.37
N ILE A 106 -11.45 10.84 9.33
CA ILE A 106 -11.37 12.26 9.68
C ILE A 106 -10.92 13.04 8.46
N GLU A 107 -11.77 13.90 7.97
CA GLU A 107 -11.48 14.76 6.83
C GLU A 107 -11.00 16.13 7.30
N ILE A 108 -9.86 16.57 6.78
CA ILE A 108 -9.26 17.87 7.10
C ILE A 108 -9.29 18.73 5.84
N TYR A 109 -10.03 19.82 5.90
CA TYR A 109 -10.19 20.77 4.80
C TYR A 109 -9.33 22.02 5.01
N GLY A 110 -8.68 22.48 3.96
CA GLY A 110 -7.91 23.72 3.99
C GLY A 110 -7.38 24.13 2.62
N PHE A 111 -7.02 25.39 2.46
CA PHE A 111 -6.45 25.91 1.22
C PHE A 111 -4.92 25.80 1.17
N ASP A 112 -4.29 25.62 2.32
CA ASP A 112 -2.83 25.51 2.47
C ASP A 112 -2.49 24.07 2.86
N PHE A 113 -1.88 23.36 1.93
CA PHE A 113 -1.49 21.97 2.13
C PHE A 113 -0.47 21.78 3.27
N GLY A 114 0.47 22.71 3.43
CA GLY A 114 1.45 22.60 4.50
C GLY A 114 0.80 22.67 5.89
N ARG A 115 -0.22 23.51 6.05
CA ARG A 115 -0.98 23.60 7.30
C ARG A 115 -1.86 22.39 7.53
N THR A 116 -2.55 21.89 6.49
CA THR A 116 -3.39 20.69 6.62
C THR A 116 -2.55 19.47 6.95
N ASP A 117 -1.36 19.32 6.35
CA ASP A 117 -0.44 18.22 6.65
C ASP A 117 0.07 18.26 8.10
N ALA A 118 0.42 19.47 8.58
CA ALA A 118 0.85 19.63 9.97
C ALA A 118 -0.26 19.27 10.96
N VAL A 119 -1.51 19.67 10.69
CA VAL A 119 -2.67 19.31 11.51
C VAL A 119 -2.94 17.81 11.46
N ALA A 120 -2.86 17.19 10.27
CA ALA A 120 -3.04 15.77 10.10
C ALA A 120 -1.98 14.96 10.90
N ALA A 121 -0.73 15.38 10.82
CA ALA A 121 0.36 14.73 11.56
C ALA A 121 0.16 14.85 13.09
N GLU A 122 -0.19 16.03 13.59
CA GLU A 122 -0.45 16.25 15.02
C GLU A 122 -1.64 15.40 15.49
N LEU A 123 -2.72 15.38 14.72
CA LEU A 123 -3.90 14.58 15.01
C LEU A 123 -3.56 13.09 15.04
N ALA A 124 -2.82 12.58 14.06
CA ALA A 124 -2.39 11.20 14.00
C ALA A 124 -1.55 10.80 15.23
N GLU A 125 -0.63 11.67 15.69
CA GLU A 125 0.15 11.44 16.91
C GLU A 125 -0.73 11.36 18.16
N ARG A 126 -1.76 12.19 18.24
CA ARG A 126 -2.72 12.15 19.35
C ARG A 126 -3.56 10.86 19.31
N MET A 127 -4.03 10.47 18.13
CA MET A 127 -4.84 9.27 17.94
C MET A 127 -4.08 7.98 18.27
N ARG A 128 -2.80 7.87 17.93
CA ARG A 128 -1.95 6.71 18.29
C ARG A 128 -1.86 6.46 19.78
N ARG A 129 -2.14 7.47 20.62
CA ARG A 129 -2.13 7.36 22.08
C ARG A 129 -3.50 6.96 22.65
N VAL A 130 -4.53 6.94 21.83
CA VAL A 130 -5.89 6.58 22.26
C VAL A 130 -6.01 5.07 22.32
N LYS A 131 -6.43 4.56 23.47
CA LYS A 131 -6.67 3.12 23.64
C LYS A 131 -7.81 2.67 22.72
N GLY A 132 -7.56 1.62 21.96
CA GLY A 132 -8.51 1.09 20.97
C GLY A 132 -8.25 1.60 19.55
N CYS A 133 -7.33 2.55 19.36
CA CYS A 133 -6.87 2.99 18.06
C CYS A 133 -5.63 2.16 17.68
N SER A 134 -5.81 1.08 16.95
CA SER A 134 -4.72 0.14 16.64
C SER A 134 -3.85 0.58 15.48
N GLN A 135 -4.42 1.35 14.55
CA GLN A 135 -3.71 1.84 13.37
C GLN A 135 -4.24 3.21 12.96
N VAL A 136 -3.33 4.14 12.70
CA VAL A 136 -3.65 5.49 12.22
C VAL A 136 -2.86 5.75 10.95
N ASN A 137 -3.58 5.96 9.85
CA ASN A 137 -3.02 6.26 8.54
C ASN A 137 -3.42 7.67 8.11
N ILE A 138 -2.51 8.35 7.45
CA ILE A 138 -2.78 9.61 6.77
C ILE A 138 -2.88 9.26 5.28
N SER A 139 -4.01 9.59 4.64
CA SER A 139 -4.27 9.27 3.23
C SER A 139 -3.35 9.99 2.26
N ARG A 140 -2.84 11.15 2.64
CA ARG A 140 -1.87 11.86 1.83
C ARG A 140 -0.51 11.21 1.97
N GLU A 141 -0.04 10.66 0.87
CA GLU A 141 1.30 10.10 0.79
C GLU A 141 2.35 11.21 0.83
N ASP A 142 3.48 10.92 1.47
CA ASP A 142 4.66 11.75 1.36
C ASP A 142 5.14 11.79 -0.10
N TYR A 143 5.84 12.87 -0.43
CA TYR A 143 6.46 13.06 -1.73
C TYR A 143 7.23 11.80 -2.18
N ILE A 144 6.78 11.21 -3.26
CA ILE A 144 7.49 10.10 -3.93
C ILE A 144 8.35 10.72 -5.03
N PRO A 145 9.68 10.51 -5.02
CA PRO A 145 10.53 10.97 -6.11
C PRO A 145 10.09 10.36 -7.43
N GLU A 146 9.82 11.20 -8.42
CA GLU A 146 9.45 10.77 -9.77
C GLU A 146 10.44 11.32 -10.79
N TYR A 147 10.57 10.62 -11.91
CA TYR A 147 11.29 11.14 -13.05
C TYR A 147 10.34 11.93 -13.93
N GLN A 148 10.59 13.24 -14.04
CA GLN A 148 9.90 14.07 -15.03
C GLN A 148 10.67 14.03 -16.33
N VAL A 149 9.98 13.75 -17.44
CA VAL A 149 10.57 13.71 -18.78
C VAL A 149 10.00 14.87 -19.58
N ASP A 150 10.81 15.87 -19.82
CA ASP A 150 10.49 16.98 -20.69
C ASP A 150 10.92 16.65 -22.13
N PHE A 151 9.93 16.55 -23.02
CA PHE A 151 10.19 16.30 -24.42
C PHE A 151 10.47 17.60 -25.16
N ASP A 152 11.65 17.68 -25.80
CA ASP A 152 11.98 18.74 -26.74
C ASP A 152 11.16 18.53 -28.04
N ARG A 153 10.10 19.32 -28.19
CA ARG A 153 9.16 19.20 -29.31
C ARG A 153 9.81 19.48 -30.67
N GLU A 154 10.78 20.38 -30.71
CA GLU A 154 11.48 20.73 -31.97
C GLU A 154 12.37 19.55 -32.42
N LYS A 155 13.10 18.94 -31.49
CA LYS A 155 13.91 17.75 -31.81
C LYS A 155 13.04 16.55 -32.19
N LEU A 156 11.91 16.36 -31.54
CA LEU A 156 10.96 15.31 -31.95
C LEU A 156 10.50 15.54 -33.39
N ALA A 157 10.08 16.76 -33.74
CA ALA A 157 9.61 17.10 -35.08
C ALA A 157 10.70 16.91 -36.14
N ILE A 158 11.94 17.33 -35.89
CA ILE A 158 13.09 17.13 -36.79
C ILE A 158 13.34 15.65 -37.08
N ASN A 159 13.09 14.77 -36.08
CA ASN A 159 13.24 13.32 -36.22
C ASN A 159 11.96 12.62 -36.70
N GLY A 160 10.92 13.35 -37.12
CA GLY A 160 9.65 12.78 -37.58
C GLY A 160 8.82 12.12 -36.48
N LEU A 161 9.09 12.44 -35.22
CA LEU A 161 8.39 11.93 -34.05
C LEU A 161 7.47 13.00 -33.46
N ASN A 162 6.48 12.54 -32.70
CA ASN A 162 5.64 13.40 -31.88
C ASN A 162 5.54 12.83 -30.46
N ILE A 163 4.99 13.62 -29.55
CA ILE A 163 4.85 13.20 -28.13
C ILE A 163 3.96 11.97 -28.01
N THR A 164 2.91 11.86 -28.85
CA THR A 164 1.95 10.75 -28.81
C THR A 164 2.60 9.40 -29.16
N THR A 165 3.67 9.40 -29.95
CA THR A 165 4.44 8.20 -30.30
C THR A 165 5.60 7.97 -29.34
N ALA A 166 6.29 9.04 -28.89
CA ALA A 166 7.48 8.94 -28.05
C ALA A 166 7.16 8.59 -26.59
N ALA A 167 6.09 9.16 -26.02
CA ALA A 167 5.72 8.93 -24.63
C ALA A 167 5.34 7.47 -24.32
N PRO A 168 4.50 6.79 -25.13
CA PRO A 168 4.22 5.37 -24.93
C PRO A 168 5.44 4.47 -25.09
N ALA A 169 6.34 4.78 -26.02
CA ALA A 169 7.56 4.02 -26.23
C ALA A 169 8.52 4.09 -25.01
N LEU A 170 8.53 5.25 -24.33
CA LEU A 170 9.30 5.42 -23.09
C LEU A 170 8.65 4.72 -21.90
N ARG A 171 7.31 4.78 -21.81
CA ARG A 171 6.55 4.17 -20.73
C ARG A 171 6.64 2.64 -20.72
N ASN A 172 6.77 2.02 -21.88
CA ASN A 172 6.76 0.56 -22.04
C ASN A 172 8.16 -0.08 -21.95
N ARG A 173 9.18 0.69 -21.53
CA ARG A 173 10.53 0.20 -21.26
C ARG A 173 10.85 0.15 -19.78
#